data_e040bfc0a0d3d63159acc642f8d3c82b
#
_entry.id   e040bfc0a0d3d63159acc642f8d3c82b
#
_cell.length_a   1.000
_cell.length_b   1.000
_cell.length_c   1.000
_cell.angle_alpha   90.00
_cell.angle_beta   90.00
_cell.angle_gamma   90.00
#
_symmetry.space_group_name_H-M   'P 1'
#
loop_
_entity.id
_entity.type
_entity.pdbx_description
1 polymer ?
#
loop_
_entity_poly.entity_id
_entity_poly.type
_entity_poly.pdbx_seq_one_letter_code
_entity_poly.pdbx_strand_id
1 'polypeptide(L)'
;MKHSLLALSAALAVSVTALSGCGGREAQAQSIPFVLTSADLASGTFDNKFVLNGFGCTGGNVSPSLQWSGVPSGAKSLALQMYDPDAPTGSGFWHWAVYNIPTTTTSLAQGAGNSAATLPTGAFGGTTEFLDTGATGGNGNYGGPCPPVGDKPHRYIFTLFALSVDKLEVAGGVPKTGTAGLYGFVLNKGVGPALLAKTTFTATYGR
;
A
#
# COMPACT_ATOMS: atom_id res chain seq x y z
N MET A 1 94.71 15.35 -19.66
CA MET A 1 93.78 16.15 -20.49
C MET A 1 92.47 16.15 -19.79
N LYS A 2 92.06 17.31 -19.21
CA LYS A 2 90.88 17.47 -18.37
C LYS A 2 89.84 18.17 -19.17
N HIS A 3 88.66 17.61 -19.38
CA HIS A 3 87.52 18.29 -19.94
C HIS A 3 86.45 18.49 -18.86
N SER A 4 86.27 19.74 -18.50
CA SER A 4 85.18 20.18 -17.63
C SER A 4 83.89 20.28 -18.46
N LEU A 5 82.81 19.63 -17.98
CA LEU A 5 81.44 19.79 -18.48
C LEU A 5 80.67 20.67 -17.50
N LEU A 6 80.25 21.85 -17.96
CA LEU A 6 79.30 22.74 -17.28
C LEU A 6 77.90 22.14 -17.40
N ALA A 7 77.24 21.94 -16.30
CA ALA A 7 75.85 21.57 -16.23
C ALA A 7 74.97 22.84 -16.12
N LEU A 8 74.07 23.03 -17.06
CA LEU A 8 73.11 24.14 -17.12
C LEU A 8 71.80 23.65 -16.49
N SER A 9 71.48 24.16 -15.30
CA SER A 9 70.23 23.83 -14.62
C SER A 9 69.11 24.75 -15.11
N ALA A 10 68.14 24.21 -15.84
CA ALA A 10 66.91 24.89 -16.22
C ALA A 10 65.83 24.65 -15.13
N ALA A 11 65.45 25.71 -14.43
CA ALA A 11 64.36 25.67 -13.47
C ALA A 11 62.99 25.77 -14.23
N LEU A 12 62.23 24.71 -14.15
CA LEU A 12 60.86 24.63 -14.71
C LEU A 12 59.88 25.10 -13.64
N ALA A 13 59.33 26.31 -13.85
CA ALA A 13 58.25 26.83 -13.01
C ALA A 13 56.94 26.15 -13.39
N VAL A 14 56.42 25.30 -12.52
CA VAL A 14 55.07 24.66 -12.66
C VAL A 14 54.04 25.61 -12.06
N SER A 15 53.29 26.25 -12.93
CA SER A 15 52.11 27.03 -12.54
C SER A 15 50.93 26.12 -12.21
N VAL A 16 50.60 25.95 -10.93
CA VAL A 16 49.39 25.24 -10.47
C VAL A 16 48.21 26.17 -10.59
N THR A 17 47.41 26.02 -11.64
CA THR A 17 46.10 26.64 -11.76
C THR A 17 45.12 25.85 -10.89
N ALA A 18 44.73 26.42 -9.73
CA ALA A 18 43.65 25.93 -8.91
C ALA A 18 42.31 26.13 -9.64
N LEU A 19 41.76 25.10 -10.25
CA LEU A 19 40.36 25.07 -10.65
C LEU A 19 39.48 24.96 -9.38
N SER A 20 38.95 26.12 -8.96
CA SER A 20 37.83 26.13 -7.98
C SER A 20 36.57 25.55 -8.64
N GLY A 21 36.43 24.25 -8.58
CA GLY A 21 35.20 23.58 -8.94
C GLY A 21 34.13 23.92 -7.89
N CYS A 22 33.18 24.82 -8.22
CA CYS A 22 31.92 24.92 -7.53
C CYS A 22 31.15 23.60 -7.76
N GLY A 23 31.39 22.63 -6.90
CA GLY A 23 30.56 21.43 -6.79
C GLY A 23 29.19 21.84 -6.26
N GLY A 24 28.26 22.14 -7.16
CA GLY A 24 26.86 22.22 -6.83
C GLY A 24 26.46 20.86 -6.24
N ARG A 25 26.23 20.78 -4.92
CA ARG A 25 25.52 19.67 -4.33
C ARG A 25 24.10 19.73 -4.89
N GLU A 26 23.80 18.90 -5.87
CA GLU A 26 22.41 18.61 -6.20
C GLU A 26 21.76 18.10 -4.90
N ALA A 27 20.85 18.90 -4.37
CA ALA A 27 20.02 18.48 -3.26
C ALA A 27 19.21 17.28 -3.77
N GLN A 28 19.59 16.08 -3.38
CA GLN A 28 18.78 14.89 -3.64
C GLN A 28 17.41 15.15 -2.99
N ALA A 29 16.39 15.29 -3.83
CA ALA A 29 15.02 15.40 -3.37
C ALA A 29 14.71 14.15 -2.55
N GLN A 30 14.57 14.32 -1.25
CA GLN A 30 14.28 13.25 -0.32
C GLN A 30 12.89 12.70 -0.67
N SER A 31 12.80 11.50 -1.19
CA SER A 31 11.53 10.87 -1.53
C SER A 31 10.70 10.70 -0.26
N ILE A 32 9.50 11.26 -0.25
CA ILE A 32 8.55 11.05 0.85
C ILE A 32 8.17 9.56 0.84
N PRO A 33 8.32 8.83 1.96
CA PRO A 33 7.97 7.42 2.02
C PRO A 33 6.48 7.20 1.70
N PHE A 34 6.17 6.15 0.94
CA PHE A 34 4.79 5.69 0.73
C PHE A 34 4.32 4.98 2.01
N VAL A 35 3.40 5.61 2.74
CA VAL A 35 2.94 5.16 4.06
C VAL A 35 1.42 5.08 4.09
N LEU A 36 0.89 4.02 4.70
CA LEU A 36 -0.52 3.81 5.02
C LEU A 36 -0.68 3.75 6.54
N THR A 37 -1.65 4.49 7.08
CA THR A 37 -1.97 4.53 8.52
C THR A 37 -3.47 4.53 8.76
N SER A 38 -3.86 4.24 10.00
CA SER A 38 -5.21 4.41 10.51
C SER A 38 -5.16 5.02 11.91
N ALA A 39 -5.81 6.15 12.11
CA ALA A 39 -5.96 6.73 13.45
C ALA A 39 -6.84 5.84 14.34
N ASP A 40 -7.84 5.19 13.73
CA ASP A 40 -8.77 4.30 14.43
C ASP A 40 -8.10 3.00 14.93
N LEU A 41 -6.99 2.59 14.31
CA LEU A 41 -6.24 1.37 14.63
C LEU A 41 -4.82 1.67 15.13
N ALA A 42 -4.58 2.87 15.65
CA ALA A 42 -3.27 3.29 16.14
C ALA A 42 -2.75 2.44 17.32
N SER A 43 -3.64 1.81 18.09
CA SER A 43 -3.30 0.84 19.14
C SER A 43 -2.76 -0.49 18.60
N GLY A 44 -2.92 -0.76 17.30
CA GLY A 44 -2.64 -2.07 16.69
C GLY A 44 -3.73 -3.12 16.92
N THR A 45 -4.88 -2.73 17.50
CA THR A 45 -6.01 -3.62 17.79
C THR A 45 -7.33 -3.00 17.31
N PHE A 46 -8.33 -3.86 17.07
CA PHE A 46 -9.67 -3.40 16.71
C PHE A 46 -10.55 -3.20 17.93
N ASP A 47 -11.18 -2.03 18.01
CA ASP A 47 -12.30 -1.79 18.91
C ASP A 47 -13.59 -2.42 18.36
N ASN A 48 -14.56 -2.69 19.25
CA ASN A 48 -15.83 -3.32 18.89
C ASN A 48 -16.61 -2.59 17.79
N LYS A 49 -16.40 -1.28 17.61
CA LYS A 49 -16.99 -0.49 16.54
C LYS A 49 -16.66 -1.02 15.14
N PHE A 50 -15.46 -1.57 14.96
CA PHE A 50 -14.95 -2.05 13.68
C PHE A 50 -15.12 -3.57 13.48
N VAL A 51 -15.50 -4.27 14.54
CA VAL A 51 -15.75 -5.72 14.55
C VAL A 51 -17.03 -6.04 13.78
N LEU A 52 -17.07 -7.19 13.12
CA LEU A 52 -18.22 -7.68 12.36
C LEU A 52 -19.49 -7.72 13.23
N ASN A 53 -20.62 -7.45 12.62
CA ASN A 53 -21.93 -7.81 13.17
C ASN A 53 -22.45 -9.07 12.47
N GLY A 54 -22.02 -10.22 12.93
CA GLY A 54 -22.30 -11.52 12.32
C GLY A 54 -21.32 -12.58 12.78
N PHE A 55 -21.52 -13.83 12.42
CA PHE A 55 -20.68 -14.98 12.80
C PHE A 55 -20.49 -15.15 14.31
N GLY A 56 -21.49 -14.69 15.09
CA GLY A 56 -21.42 -14.71 16.56
C GLY A 56 -20.70 -13.49 17.17
N CYS A 57 -20.29 -12.51 16.38
CA CYS A 57 -19.86 -11.20 16.84
C CYS A 57 -21.01 -10.19 16.82
N THR A 58 -20.92 -9.18 17.69
CA THR A 58 -21.92 -8.10 17.82
C THR A 58 -21.26 -6.73 17.73
N GLY A 59 -20.37 -6.56 16.77
CA GLY A 59 -19.66 -5.31 16.54
C GLY A 59 -20.48 -4.31 15.71
N GLY A 60 -19.91 -3.12 15.52
CA GLY A 60 -20.54 -2.07 14.72
C GLY A 60 -20.37 -2.28 13.21
N ASN A 61 -19.45 -3.13 12.78
CA ASN A 61 -19.05 -3.36 11.39
C ASN A 61 -18.75 -2.08 10.60
N VAL A 62 -18.21 -1.04 11.24
CA VAL A 62 -17.83 0.21 10.58
C VAL A 62 -16.42 0.06 10.03
N SER A 63 -16.15 0.39 8.78
CA SER A 63 -14.78 0.37 8.26
C SER A 63 -13.93 1.46 8.93
N PRO A 64 -12.69 1.15 9.33
CA PRO A 64 -11.80 2.15 9.92
C PRO A 64 -11.42 3.23 8.91
N SER A 65 -11.10 4.43 9.41
CA SER A 65 -10.48 5.47 8.59
C SER A 65 -9.07 5.06 8.18
N LEU A 66 -8.70 5.39 6.95
CA LEU A 66 -7.36 5.15 6.41
C LEU A 66 -6.81 6.44 5.83
N GLN A 67 -5.50 6.67 6.01
CA GLN A 67 -4.77 7.79 5.44
C GLN A 67 -3.46 7.32 4.84
N TRP A 68 -3.03 7.97 3.78
CA TRP A 68 -1.74 7.68 3.15
C TRP A 68 -1.05 8.91 2.60
N SER A 69 0.26 8.80 2.46
CA SER A 69 1.13 9.84 1.92
C SER A 69 2.23 9.23 1.07
N GLY A 70 2.95 10.07 0.33
CA GLY A 70 4.11 9.62 -0.44
C GLY A 70 3.76 8.70 -1.62
N VAL A 71 2.56 8.85 -2.20
CA VAL A 71 2.18 8.12 -3.42
C VAL A 71 3.25 8.37 -4.49
N PRO A 72 3.85 7.32 -5.08
CA PRO A 72 4.89 7.47 -6.10
C PRO A 72 4.45 8.33 -7.28
N SER A 73 5.36 9.14 -7.80
CA SER A 73 5.14 9.83 -9.08
C SER A 73 4.92 8.78 -10.18
N GLY A 74 3.97 9.06 -11.09
CA GLY A 74 3.57 8.10 -12.14
C GLY A 74 2.47 7.12 -11.72
N ALA A 75 2.05 7.11 -10.47
CA ALA A 75 0.83 6.39 -10.07
C ALA A 75 -0.40 7.02 -10.74
N LYS A 76 -1.28 6.19 -11.26
CA LYS A 76 -2.55 6.55 -11.88
C LYS A 76 -3.75 6.06 -11.10
N SER A 77 -3.59 4.96 -10.34
CA SER A 77 -4.59 4.46 -9.41
C SER A 77 -3.95 3.81 -8.19
N LEU A 78 -4.77 3.66 -7.14
CA LEU A 78 -4.42 2.89 -5.96
C LEU A 78 -5.38 1.71 -5.79
N ALA A 79 -4.92 0.68 -5.06
CA ALA A 79 -5.73 -0.46 -4.66
C ALA A 79 -5.49 -0.77 -3.19
N LEU A 80 -6.56 -1.11 -2.46
CA LEU A 80 -6.51 -1.47 -1.05
C LEU A 80 -7.00 -2.91 -0.88
N GLN A 81 -6.33 -3.68 -0.03
CA GLN A 81 -6.81 -4.98 0.46
C GLN A 81 -6.61 -5.09 1.97
N MET A 82 -7.58 -5.68 2.67
CA MET A 82 -7.49 -6.13 4.06
C MET A 82 -7.62 -7.65 4.08
N TYR A 83 -6.59 -8.34 4.56
CA TYR A 83 -6.45 -9.78 4.51
C TYR A 83 -6.12 -10.36 5.87
N ASP A 84 -6.80 -11.44 6.26
CA ASP A 84 -6.54 -12.26 7.43
C ASP A 84 -5.87 -13.58 7.01
N PRO A 85 -4.55 -13.74 7.20
CA PRO A 85 -3.84 -14.97 6.89
C PRO A 85 -4.07 -16.09 7.92
N ASP A 86 -4.63 -15.78 9.09
CA ASP A 86 -4.79 -16.70 10.21
C ASP A 86 -6.16 -17.39 10.20
N ALA A 87 -7.09 -16.94 9.35
CA ALA A 87 -8.41 -17.55 9.22
C ALA A 87 -8.32 -19.02 8.78
N PRO A 88 -9.06 -19.94 9.44
CA PRO A 88 -8.93 -21.39 9.23
C PRO A 88 -9.66 -21.88 7.97
N THR A 89 -9.48 -21.18 6.85
CA THR A 89 -10.11 -21.50 5.54
C THR A 89 -9.17 -22.26 4.61
N GLY A 90 -7.90 -22.42 5.00
CA GLY A 90 -6.85 -22.97 4.13
C GLY A 90 -6.22 -21.97 3.16
N SER A 91 -6.84 -20.79 2.95
CA SER A 91 -6.35 -19.73 2.06
C SER A 91 -6.32 -18.36 2.73
N GLY A 92 -6.63 -18.26 4.03
CA GLY A 92 -6.92 -17.01 4.70
C GLY A 92 -8.27 -16.43 4.29
N PHE A 93 -8.53 -15.16 4.62
CA PHE A 93 -9.81 -14.52 4.38
C PHE A 93 -9.63 -13.04 4.02
N TRP A 94 -10.24 -12.57 2.92
CA TRP A 94 -10.25 -11.18 2.55
C TRP A 94 -11.45 -10.47 3.15
N HIS A 95 -11.18 -9.45 3.96
CA HIS A 95 -12.20 -8.71 4.70
C HIS A 95 -12.71 -7.48 3.97
N TRP A 96 -11.85 -6.87 3.16
CA TRP A 96 -12.16 -5.66 2.39
C TRP A 96 -11.21 -5.51 1.23
N ALA A 97 -11.72 -5.04 0.09
CA ALA A 97 -10.92 -4.69 -1.07
C ALA A 97 -11.55 -3.50 -1.79
N VAL A 98 -10.73 -2.54 -2.21
CA VAL A 98 -11.14 -1.38 -3.01
C VAL A 98 -10.12 -1.17 -4.11
N TYR A 99 -10.59 -1.06 -5.34
CA TYR A 99 -9.75 -0.93 -6.52
C TYR A 99 -10.04 0.36 -7.27
N ASN A 100 -9.09 0.81 -8.12
CA ASN A 100 -9.16 2.03 -8.91
C ASN A 100 -9.39 3.29 -8.06
N ILE A 101 -8.84 3.36 -6.86
CA ILE A 101 -8.89 4.56 -6.03
C ILE A 101 -8.10 5.66 -6.76
N PRO A 102 -8.69 6.84 -7.03
CA PRO A 102 -7.98 7.95 -7.68
C PRO A 102 -6.77 8.41 -6.85
N THR A 103 -5.67 8.76 -7.49
CA THR A 103 -4.46 9.25 -6.80
C THR A 103 -4.64 10.63 -6.14
N THR A 104 -5.68 11.36 -6.48
CA THR A 104 -6.10 12.58 -5.79
C THR A 104 -6.73 12.32 -4.42
N THR A 105 -7.13 11.08 -4.15
CA THR A 105 -7.63 10.64 -2.85
C THR A 105 -6.41 10.36 -1.95
N THR A 106 -6.42 10.92 -0.74
CA THR A 106 -5.36 10.74 0.27
C THR A 106 -5.85 10.00 1.52
N SER A 107 -7.15 9.68 1.57
CA SER A 107 -7.77 9.00 2.71
C SER A 107 -9.07 8.33 2.33
N LEU A 108 -9.49 7.34 3.13
CA LEU A 108 -10.87 6.86 3.21
C LEU A 108 -11.39 7.21 4.59
N ALA A 109 -12.54 7.89 4.64
CA ALA A 109 -13.17 8.24 5.92
C ALA A 109 -13.66 6.97 6.64
N GLN A 110 -13.82 7.06 7.96
CA GLN A 110 -14.48 6.01 8.73
C GLN A 110 -15.87 5.73 8.14
N GLY A 111 -16.21 4.46 7.93
CA GLY A 111 -17.45 4.03 7.29
C GLY A 111 -17.43 4.06 5.75
N ALA A 112 -16.38 4.54 5.11
CA ALA A 112 -16.31 4.60 3.65
C ALA A 112 -16.40 3.22 2.97
N GLY A 113 -16.02 2.16 3.68
CA GLY A 113 -16.11 0.78 3.17
C GLY A 113 -17.47 0.13 3.37
N ASN A 114 -18.43 0.79 4.00
CA ASN A 114 -19.71 0.17 4.32
C ASN A 114 -20.73 0.21 3.17
N SER A 115 -20.44 0.95 2.11
CA SER A 115 -21.29 1.03 0.92
C SER A 115 -20.47 1.45 -0.30
N ALA A 116 -20.81 0.92 -1.46
CA ALA A 116 -20.22 1.37 -2.73
C ALA A 116 -20.44 2.87 -2.98
N ALA A 117 -21.53 3.45 -2.46
CA ALA A 117 -21.85 4.87 -2.63
C ALA A 117 -20.93 5.82 -1.84
N THR A 118 -20.21 5.30 -0.84
CA THR A 118 -19.28 6.08 0.00
C THR A 118 -17.81 5.95 -0.43
N LEU A 119 -17.54 5.14 -1.45
CA LEU A 119 -16.21 5.04 -2.05
C LEU A 119 -15.92 6.26 -2.95
N PRO A 120 -14.64 6.61 -3.15
CA PRO A 120 -14.23 7.65 -4.09
C PRO A 120 -14.76 7.38 -5.50
N THR A 121 -15.17 8.43 -6.22
CA THR A 121 -15.67 8.31 -7.59
C THR A 121 -14.69 7.56 -8.49
N GLY A 122 -15.15 6.52 -9.16
CA GLY A 122 -14.34 5.67 -10.04
C GLY A 122 -13.74 4.43 -9.35
N ALA A 123 -13.68 4.41 -8.02
CA ALA A 123 -13.33 3.22 -7.27
C ALA A 123 -14.49 2.22 -7.22
N PHE A 124 -14.16 0.95 -6.97
CA PHE A 124 -15.14 -0.10 -6.71
C PHE A 124 -14.66 -1.07 -5.63
N GLY A 125 -15.63 -1.64 -4.90
CA GLY A 125 -15.38 -2.69 -3.93
C GLY A 125 -15.13 -4.02 -4.62
N GLY A 126 -14.09 -4.76 -4.17
CA GLY A 126 -13.77 -6.08 -4.68
C GLY A 126 -14.56 -7.18 -3.97
N THR A 127 -14.84 -8.25 -4.69
CA THR A 127 -15.52 -9.44 -4.13
C THR A 127 -14.65 -10.12 -3.08
N THR A 128 -15.21 -10.27 -1.87
CA THR A 128 -14.58 -11.00 -0.76
C THR A 128 -15.44 -12.21 -0.39
N GLU A 129 -14.95 -13.04 0.53
CA GLU A 129 -15.69 -14.24 0.99
C GLU A 129 -16.99 -13.91 1.75
N PHE A 130 -17.21 -12.64 2.09
CA PHE A 130 -18.49 -12.21 2.66
C PHE A 130 -19.65 -12.18 1.66
N LEU A 131 -19.37 -12.23 0.35
CA LEU A 131 -20.40 -12.16 -0.69
C LEU A 131 -21.53 -13.18 -0.44
N ASP A 132 -21.16 -14.43 -0.15
CA ASP A 132 -22.11 -15.53 -0.02
C ASP A 132 -22.83 -15.56 1.32
N THR A 133 -22.43 -14.71 2.26
CA THR A 133 -22.98 -14.70 3.63
C THR A 133 -24.04 -13.64 3.86
N GLY A 134 -24.05 -12.59 3.05
CA GLY A 134 -24.88 -11.41 3.25
C GLY A 134 -24.52 -10.56 4.48
N ALA A 135 -23.50 -10.96 5.26
CA ALA A 135 -23.17 -10.34 6.55
C ALA A 135 -22.74 -8.86 6.45
N THR A 136 -22.29 -8.41 5.28
CA THR A 136 -21.81 -7.03 5.04
C THR A 136 -22.80 -6.16 4.29
N GLY A 137 -24.00 -6.68 3.97
CA GLY A 137 -25.05 -5.94 3.27
C GLY A 137 -24.80 -5.72 1.78
N GLY A 138 -23.69 -6.17 1.21
CA GLY A 138 -23.41 -6.05 -0.23
C GLY A 138 -22.01 -6.48 -0.62
N ASN A 139 -21.85 -6.83 -1.90
CA ASN A 139 -20.56 -7.19 -2.45
C ASN A 139 -19.60 -5.99 -2.43
N GLY A 140 -18.37 -6.24 -1.98
CA GLY A 140 -17.32 -5.22 -1.89
C GLY A 140 -17.41 -4.34 -0.66
N ASN A 141 -18.40 -4.54 0.21
CA ASN A 141 -18.47 -3.85 1.48
C ASN A 141 -17.46 -4.44 2.48
N TYR A 142 -17.04 -3.59 3.42
CA TYR A 142 -16.18 -3.98 4.53
C TYR A 142 -16.85 -5.00 5.42
N GLY A 143 -16.11 -6.07 5.77
CA GLY A 143 -16.45 -7.00 6.83
C GLY A 143 -15.39 -6.96 7.93
N GLY A 144 -15.81 -6.63 9.14
CA GLY A 144 -14.90 -6.53 10.29
C GLY A 144 -14.35 -7.88 10.75
N PRO A 145 -13.36 -7.86 11.67
CA PRO A 145 -12.83 -9.05 12.33
C PRO A 145 -13.94 -9.81 13.06
N CYS A 146 -13.89 -11.14 12.99
CA CYS A 146 -14.66 -12.03 13.86
C CYS A 146 -14.05 -13.45 13.84
N PRO A 147 -12.85 -13.63 14.42
CA PRO A 147 -12.20 -14.94 14.44
C PRO A 147 -13.01 -15.95 15.28
N PRO A 148 -12.81 -17.27 15.11
CA PRO A 148 -13.41 -18.27 15.97
C PRO A 148 -13.08 -18.05 17.45
N VAL A 149 -14.01 -18.41 18.34
CA VAL A 149 -13.78 -18.33 19.79
C VAL A 149 -12.68 -19.31 20.19
N GLY A 150 -11.70 -18.82 20.94
CA GLY A 150 -10.58 -19.62 21.44
C GLY A 150 -9.36 -19.66 20.53
N ASP A 151 -9.45 -19.10 19.33
CA ASP A 151 -8.28 -18.87 18.50
C ASP A 151 -7.40 -17.78 19.12
N LYS A 152 -6.10 -17.87 18.90
CA LYS A 152 -5.21 -16.71 19.18
C LYS A 152 -5.64 -15.51 18.33
N PRO A 153 -5.32 -14.28 18.76
CA PRO A 153 -5.65 -13.11 17.95
C PRO A 153 -5.17 -13.25 16.51
N HIS A 154 -6.07 -13.04 15.55
CA HIS A 154 -5.77 -13.02 14.14
C HIS A 154 -5.14 -11.70 13.74
N ARG A 155 -4.35 -11.72 12.68
CA ARG A 155 -3.73 -10.54 12.05
C ARG A 155 -4.58 -10.10 10.88
N TYR A 156 -4.82 -8.80 10.80
CA TYR A 156 -5.54 -8.18 9.69
C TYR A 156 -4.57 -7.22 9.00
N ILE A 157 -4.09 -7.63 7.83
CA ILE A 157 -3.06 -6.94 7.08
C ILE A 157 -3.72 -6.03 6.05
N PHE A 158 -3.59 -4.72 6.26
CA PHE A 158 -3.99 -3.72 5.28
C PHE A 158 -2.82 -3.47 4.34
N THR A 159 -3.05 -3.59 3.05
CA THR A 159 -2.05 -3.30 2.01
C THR A 159 -2.61 -2.29 1.02
N LEU A 160 -1.89 -1.19 0.81
CA LEU A 160 -2.17 -0.21 -0.23
C LEU A 160 -1.12 -0.35 -1.33
N PHE A 161 -1.58 -0.47 -2.57
CA PHE A 161 -0.76 -0.60 -3.77
C PHE A 161 -0.87 0.66 -4.61
N ALA A 162 0.25 1.15 -5.16
CA ALA A 162 0.30 2.25 -6.12
C ALA A 162 0.60 1.70 -7.51
N LEU A 163 -0.24 2.03 -8.49
CA LEU A 163 -0.23 1.43 -9.82
C LEU A 163 -0.08 2.50 -10.90
N SER A 164 0.73 2.23 -11.93
CA SER A 164 0.86 3.10 -13.12
C SER A 164 -0.24 2.88 -14.17
N VAL A 165 -1.31 2.16 -13.81
CA VAL A 165 -2.48 1.91 -14.64
C VAL A 165 -3.72 2.53 -14.03
N ASP A 166 -4.67 3.01 -14.85
CA ASP A 166 -5.90 3.65 -14.37
C ASP A 166 -6.95 2.62 -13.94
N LYS A 167 -7.01 1.49 -14.63
CA LYS A 167 -8.02 0.44 -14.47
C LYS A 167 -7.36 -0.90 -14.25
N LEU A 168 -7.37 -1.35 -13.00
CA LEU A 168 -6.72 -2.61 -12.61
C LEU A 168 -7.35 -3.82 -13.29
N GLU A 169 -8.69 -3.84 -13.42
CA GLU A 169 -9.41 -4.92 -14.08
C GLU A 169 -9.04 -5.08 -15.56
N VAL A 170 -8.75 -3.97 -16.24
CA VAL A 170 -8.32 -3.98 -17.64
C VAL A 170 -6.87 -4.42 -17.75
N ALA A 171 -5.98 -3.86 -16.94
CA ALA A 171 -4.56 -4.19 -16.96
C ALA A 171 -4.27 -5.63 -16.52
N GLY A 172 -5.06 -6.15 -15.59
CA GLY A 172 -4.94 -7.52 -15.09
C GLY A 172 -5.72 -8.57 -15.89
N GLY A 173 -6.58 -8.14 -16.83
CA GLY A 173 -7.43 -9.06 -17.58
C GLY A 173 -8.47 -9.80 -16.72
N VAL A 174 -8.92 -9.17 -15.63
CA VAL A 174 -9.83 -9.76 -14.63
C VAL A 174 -11.13 -8.96 -14.58
N PRO A 175 -12.31 -9.62 -14.60
CA PRO A 175 -13.57 -8.90 -14.45
C PRO A 175 -13.70 -8.25 -13.08
N LYS A 176 -14.45 -7.14 -12.97
CA LYS A 176 -14.71 -6.45 -11.68
C LYS A 176 -15.32 -7.37 -10.61
N THR A 177 -15.97 -8.44 -11.02
CA THR A 177 -16.51 -9.48 -10.14
C THR A 177 -15.48 -10.51 -9.69
N GLY A 178 -14.21 -10.38 -10.12
CA GLY A 178 -13.12 -11.23 -9.67
C GLY A 178 -12.92 -11.14 -8.16
N THR A 179 -12.57 -12.26 -7.52
CA THR A 179 -12.35 -12.31 -6.07
C THR A 179 -11.14 -11.49 -5.64
N ALA A 180 -11.12 -11.05 -4.38
CA ALA A 180 -9.98 -10.35 -3.80
C ALA A 180 -8.70 -11.20 -3.84
N GLY A 181 -8.81 -12.52 -3.74
CA GLY A 181 -7.68 -13.45 -3.91
C GLY A 181 -7.10 -13.42 -5.33
N LEU A 182 -7.96 -13.42 -6.37
CA LEU A 182 -7.52 -13.30 -7.76
C LEU A 182 -6.86 -11.94 -8.00
N TYR A 183 -7.45 -10.85 -7.50
CA TYR A 183 -6.84 -9.52 -7.56
C TYR A 183 -5.53 -9.46 -6.76
N GLY A 184 -5.40 -10.22 -5.68
CA GLY A 184 -4.15 -10.36 -4.94
C GLY A 184 -3.02 -10.92 -5.82
N PHE A 185 -3.32 -11.94 -6.65
CA PHE A 185 -2.36 -12.43 -7.65
C PHE A 185 -2.03 -11.34 -8.69
N VAL A 186 -3.05 -10.66 -9.23
CA VAL A 186 -2.86 -9.57 -10.21
C VAL A 186 -1.98 -8.47 -9.65
N LEU A 187 -2.25 -7.99 -8.44
CA LEU A 187 -1.51 -6.92 -7.77
C LEU A 187 -0.05 -7.29 -7.47
N ASN A 188 0.22 -8.54 -7.09
CA ASN A 188 1.57 -8.95 -6.70
C ASN A 188 2.40 -9.55 -7.85
N LYS A 189 1.76 -9.96 -8.96
CA LYS A 189 2.42 -10.62 -10.10
C LYS A 189 1.89 -10.19 -11.46
N GLY A 190 0.55 -10.15 -11.65
CA GLY A 190 -0.08 -10.00 -12.95
C GLY A 190 0.22 -8.67 -13.63
N VAL A 191 0.25 -7.58 -12.89
CA VAL A 191 0.53 -6.24 -13.44
C VAL A 191 2.03 -5.97 -13.65
N GLY A 192 2.91 -6.83 -13.15
CA GLY A 192 4.35 -6.71 -13.36
C GLY A 192 4.90 -5.32 -13.01
N PRO A 193 5.55 -4.63 -13.98
CA PRO A 193 6.15 -3.31 -13.72
C PRO A 193 5.13 -2.18 -13.48
N ALA A 194 3.84 -2.43 -13.68
CA ALA A 194 2.82 -1.45 -13.34
C ALA A 194 2.60 -1.30 -11.82
N LEU A 195 3.05 -2.24 -11.01
CA LEU A 195 3.15 -2.07 -9.57
C LEU A 195 4.35 -1.17 -9.25
N LEU A 196 4.10 0.08 -8.85
CA LEU A 196 5.15 1.04 -8.52
C LEU A 196 5.65 0.89 -7.07
N ALA A 197 4.72 0.69 -6.13
CA ALA A 197 5.02 0.51 -4.72
C ALA A 197 3.85 -0.13 -3.99
N LYS A 198 4.12 -0.68 -2.79
CA LYS A 198 3.09 -1.06 -1.83
C LYS A 198 3.55 -0.73 -0.41
N THR A 199 2.58 -0.48 0.46
CA THR A 199 2.79 -0.23 1.89
C THR A 199 1.77 -0.99 2.70
N THR A 200 2.14 -1.40 3.93
CA THR A 200 1.27 -2.21 4.78
C THR A 200 1.29 -1.73 6.22
N PHE A 201 0.19 -1.94 6.93
CA PHE A 201 0.20 -2.05 8.39
C PHE A 201 -0.68 -3.23 8.82
N THR A 202 -0.54 -3.66 10.06
CA THR A 202 -1.28 -4.78 10.63
C THR A 202 -1.94 -4.36 11.93
N ALA A 203 -3.21 -4.75 12.09
CA ALA A 203 -3.92 -4.71 13.36
C ALA A 203 -4.37 -6.12 13.73
N THR A 204 -4.66 -6.36 15.01
CA THR A 204 -5.05 -7.68 15.51
C THR A 204 -6.41 -7.62 16.20
N TYR A 205 -7.10 -8.76 16.21
CA TYR A 205 -8.31 -8.97 17.01
C TYR A 205 -8.44 -10.43 17.41
N GLY A 206 -8.90 -10.69 18.63
CA GLY A 206 -9.21 -12.00 19.17
C GLY A 206 -10.39 -11.93 20.14
N ARG A 207 -11.01 -13.09 20.44
CA ARG A 207 -12.15 -13.20 21.35
C ARG A 207 -12.19 -14.54 22.11
#